data_cb26a8db99d9525239c27f97145503e1
#
_entry.id   cb26a8db99d9525239c27f97145503e1
#
_cell.length_a   1.000
_cell.length_b   1.000
_cell.length_c   1.000
_cell.angle_alpha   90.00
_cell.angle_beta   90.00
_cell.angle_gamma   90.00
#
_symmetry.space_group_name_H-M   'P 1'
#
loop_
_entity.id
_entity.type
_entity.pdbx_description
1 polymer ?
#
loop_
_entity_poly.entity_id
_entity_poly.type
_entity_poly.pdbx_seq_one_letter_code
_entity_poly.pdbx_strand_id
1 'polypeptide(L)'
;MHDIGNCVNRKDHAQSGAIIAQNILVRLGMDIEEIGDVICAIGHHDEGTGGPVSPISAALILADKSDVRRSRVRQKNMSEYDIHDRVNHAVYTSGLTLDRDSMTVTLELSIDTSISPVMNYFEIFLSRMLMCRKAAEFLGLNFALNINNTKLL
;
A
#
# COMPACT_ATOMS: atom_id res chain seq x y z
N MET A 1 11.66 -3.23 -2.45
CA MET A 1 11.96 -3.69 -3.84
C MET A 1 10.72 -3.65 -4.74
N HIS A 2 9.48 -3.73 -4.22
CA HIS A 2 8.23 -3.75 -5.00
C HIS A 2 8.12 -2.57 -6.00
N ASP A 3 8.59 -1.40 -5.61
CA ASP A 3 8.54 -0.15 -6.39
C ASP A 3 9.77 0.10 -7.28
N ILE A 4 10.71 -0.87 -7.42
CA ILE A 4 11.95 -0.67 -8.19
C ILE A 4 11.68 -0.36 -9.66
N GLY A 5 10.56 -0.82 -10.21
CA GLY A 5 10.15 -0.52 -11.58
C GLY A 5 9.88 0.96 -11.86
N ASN A 6 9.67 1.78 -10.82
CA ASN A 6 9.54 3.24 -10.97
C ASN A 6 10.81 3.90 -11.53
N CYS A 7 11.97 3.23 -11.46
CA CYS A 7 13.19 3.72 -12.12
C CYS A 7 13.11 3.66 -13.64
N VAL A 8 12.22 2.83 -14.19
CA VAL A 8 11.94 2.73 -15.62
C VAL A 8 10.80 3.66 -16.01
N ASN A 9 9.63 3.45 -15.42
CA ASN A 9 8.44 4.29 -15.63
C ASN A 9 7.42 4.00 -14.51
N ARG A 10 6.61 5.01 -14.14
CA ARG A 10 5.49 4.83 -13.21
C ARG A 10 4.42 3.90 -13.80
N LYS A 11 4.13 4.05 -15.09
CA LYS A 11 3.23 3.14 -15.80
C LYS A 11 3.87 1.74 -15.87
N ASP A 12 3.11 0.71 -15.52
CA ASP A 12 3.54 -0.69 -15.52
C ASP A 12 4.77 -0.96 -14.62
N HIS A 13 4.95 -0.15 -13.55
CA HIS A 13 6.09 -0.29 -12.62
C HIS A 13 6.08 -1.62 -11.86
N ALA A 14 4.91 -2.20 -11.61
CA ALA A 14 4.79 -3.50 -10.95
C ALA A 14 5.39 -4.61 -11.83
N GLN A 15 5.06 -4.62 -13.12
CA GLN A 15 5.54 -5.62 -14.07
C GLN A 15 7.05 -5.46 -14.35
N SER A 16 7.50 -4.24 -14.64
CA SER A 16 8.93 -3.95 -14.82
C SER A 16 9.73 -4.22 -13.54
N GLY A 17 9.14 -3.89 -12.37
CA GLY A 17 9.71 -4.16 -11.06
C GLY A 17 9.90 -5.65 -10.79
N ALA A 18 8.93 -6.49 -11.15
CA ALA A 18 9.02 -7.95 -11.02
C ALA A 18 10.20 -8.51 -11.82
N ILE A 19 10.38 -8.06 -13.08
CA ILE A 19 11.49 -8.51 -13.93
C ILE A 19 12.85 -8.03 -13.39
N ILE A 20 12.94 -6.79 -12.92
CA ILE A 20 14.17 -6.26 -12.32
C ILE A 20 14.50 -7.03 -11.04
N ALA A 21 13.50 -7.28 -10.18
CA ALA A 21 13.67 -8.04 -8.95
C ALA A 21 14.15 -9.46 -9.23
N GLN A 22 13.56 -10.17 -10.21
CA GLN A 22 14.01 -11.49 -10.64
C GLN A 22 15.51 -11.52 -10.95
N ASN A 23 15.97 -10.57 -11.78
CA ASN A 23 17.39 -10.52 -12.16
C ASN A 23 18.33 -10.29 -10.97
N ILE A 24 17.90 -9.48 -10.00
CA ILE A 24 18.66 -9.20 -8.78
C ILE A 24 18.70 -10.47 -7.90
N LEU A 25 17.56 -11.10 -7.66
CA LEU A 25 17.42 -12.24 -6.75
C LEU A 25 18.16 -13.47 -7.26
N VAL A 26 18.12 -13.74 -8.59
CA VAL A 26 18.93 -14.79 -9.22
C VAL A 26 20.43 -14.57 -8.97
N ARG A 27 20.92 -13.33 -9.12
CA ARG A 27 22.32 -13.00 -8.88
C ARG A 27 22.72 -13.13 -7.39
N LEU A 28 21.76 -12.96 -6.49
CA LEU A 28 21.97 -13.14 -5.06
C LEU A 28 21.87 -14.61 -4.62
N GLY A 29 21.54 -15.52 -5.54
CA GLY A 29 21.46 -16.96 -5.26
C GLY A 29 20.20 -17.37 -4.49
N MET A 30 19.12 -16.60 -4.57
CA MET A 30 17.83 -16.96 -3.98
C MET A 30 17.27 -18.20 -4.70
N ASP A 31 16.54 -19.05 -3.94
CA ASP A 31 15.86 -20.22 -4.50
C ASP A 31 14.82 -19.82 -5.56
N ILE A 32 14.67 -20.65 -6.60
CA ILE A 32 13.82 -20.30 -7.75
C ILE A 32 12.32 -20.24 -7.37
N GLU A 33 11.86 -21.07 -6.42
CA GLU A 33 10.49 -21.06 -5.96
C GLU A 33 10.21 -19.78 -5.15
N GLU A 34 11.13 -19.39 -4.26
CA GLU A 34 11.05 -18.13 -3.51
C GLU A 34 11.08 -16.90 -4.46
N ILE A 35 11.91 -16.94 -5.51
CA ILE A 35 11.91 -15.89 -6.54
C ILE A 35 10.55 -15.81 -7.19
N GLY A 36 9.93 -16.94 -7.53
CA GLY A 36 8.59 -17.00 -8.11
C GLY A 36 7.55 -16.28 -7.24
N ASP A 37 7.56 -16.56 -5.94
CA ASP A 37 6.66 -15.92 -4.97
C ASP A 37 6.88 -14.40 -4.89
N VAL A 38 8.13 -13.97 -4.81
CA VAL A 38 8.48 -12.54 -4.72
C VAL A 38 8.08 -11.77 -5.98
N ILE A 39 8.41 -12.28 -7.17
CA ILE A 39 8.07 -11.58 -8.42
C ILE A 39 6.57 -11.57 -8.69
N CYS A 40 5.85 -12.64 -8.29
CA CYS A 40 4.40 -12.70 -8.33
C CYS A 40 3.79 -11.62 -7.43
N ALA A 41 4.26 -11.50 -6.19
CA ALA A 41 3.79 -10.46 -5.27
C ALA A 41 4.07 -9.05 -5.81
N ILE A 42 5.28 -8.81 -6.35
CA ILE A 42 5.64 -7.53 -6.95
C ILE A 42 4.75 -7.21 -8.16
N GLY A 43 4.55 -8.17 -9.07
CA GLY A 43 3.77 -7.96 -10.30
C GLY A 43 2.30 -7.64 -10.06
N HIS A 44 1.76 -8.03 -8.90
CA HIS A 44 0.33 -7.89 -8.58
C HIS A 44 0.03 -6.83 -7.50
N HIS A 45 1.01 -6.02 -7.08
CA HIS A 45 0.79 -5.07 -5.99
C HIS A 45 0.09 -3.76 -6.41
N ASP A 46 0.08 -3.41 -7.71
CA ASP A 46 -0.48 -2.14 -8.17
C ASP A 46 -2.02 -2.19 -8.26
N GLU A 47 -2.68 -1.16 -7.73
CA GLU A 47 -4.15 -1.08 -7.66
C GLU A 47 -4.86 -0.99 -9.02
N GLY A 48 -4.15 -0.55 -10.07
CA GLY A 48 -4.70 -0.43 -11.41
C GLY A 48 -4.78 -1.75 -12.17
N THR A 49 -3.87 -2.68 -11.90
CA THR A 49 -3.70 -3.90 -12.71
C THR A 49 -3.56 -5.18 -11.88
N GLY A 50 -3.39 -5.07 -10.56
CA GLY A 50 -3.09 -6.18 -9.68
C GLY A 50 -4.23 -6.58 -8.75
N GLY A 51 -3.86 -7.45 -7.81
CA GLY A 51 -4.73 -7.96 -6.75
C GLY A 51 -4.07 -9.08 -5.97
N PRO A 52 -4.64 -9.54 -4.87
CA PRO A 52 -4.08 -10.63 -4.07
C PRO A 52 -4.22 -11.96 -4.83
N VAL A 53 -3.10 -12.61 -5.13
CA VAL A 53 -3.04 -13.91 -5.84
C VAL A 53 -2.29 -14.97 -5.03
N SER A 54 -1.64 -14.56 -3.94
CA SER A 54 -0.98 -15.43 -2.97
C SER A 54 -0.98 -14.77 -1.58
N PRO A 55 -0.74 -15.51 -0.49
CA PRO A 55 -0.60 -14.90 0.84
C PRO A 55 0.50 -13.83 0.90
N ILE A 56 1.60 -14.03 0.18
CA ILE A 56 2.72 -13.07 0.10
C ILE A 56 2.27 -11.80 -0.64
N SER A 57 1.57 -11.95 -1.77
CA SER A 57 1.04 -10.78 -2.49
C SER A 57 0.02 -10.01 -1.67
N ALA A 58 -0.87 -10.70 -0.93
CA ALA A 58 -1.84 -10.07 -0.04
C ALA A 58 -1.15 -9.29 1.10
N ALA A 59 -0.12 -9.87 1.73
CA ALA A 59 0.65 -9.20 2.76
C ALA A 59 1.39 -7.96 2.22
N LEU A 60 2.00 -8.06 1.04
CA LEU A 60 2.65 -6.93 0.37
C LEU A 60 1.66 -5.80 0.07
N ILE A 61 0.47 -6.14 -0.45
CA ILE A 61 -0.58 -5.17 -0.74
C ILE A 61 -1.00 -4.43 0.54
N LEU A 62 -1.27 -5.15 1.62
CA LEU A 62 -1.63 -4.53 2.91
C LEU A 62 -0.52 -3.59 3.39
N ALA A 63 0.74 -4.02 3.35
CA ALA A 63 1.86 -3.21 3.79
C ALA A 63 2.06 -1.95 2.94
N ASP A 64 2.02 -2.07 1.61
CA ASP A 64 2.24 -0.94 0.70
C ASP A 64 1.07 0.06 0.73
N LYS A 65 -0.18 -0.44 0.64
CA LYS A 65 -1.35 0.43 0.52
C LYS A 65 -1.72 1.12 1.83
N SER A 66 -1.27 0.61 2.97
CA SER A 66 -1.41 1.26 4.28
C SER A 66 -0.38 2.37 4.52
N ASP A 67 0.71 2.45 3.74
CA ASP A 67 1.76 3.44 3.95
C ASP A 67 1.37 4.83 3.39
N VAL A 68 0.55 5.53 4.16
CA VAL A 68 0.13 6.92 3.89
C VAL A 68 0.65 7.79 5.03
N ARG A 69 1.60 8.69 4.75
CA ARG A 69 2.20 9.51 5.81
C ARG A 69 2.96 10.72 5.28
N ARG A 70 3.12 11.71 6.15
CA ARG A 70 3.80 12.98 5.88
C ARG A 70 5.19 12.82 5.26
N SER A 71 5.97 11.83 5.69
CA SER A 71 7.34 11.60 5.18
C SER A 71 7.40 11.15 3.71
N ARG A 72 6.26 10.82 3.09
CA ARG A 72 6.18 10.51 1.65
C ARG A 72 6.16 11.76 0.76
N VAL A 73 5.82 12.91 1.32
CA VAL A 73 5.79 14.17 0.57
C VAL A 73 7.22 14.59 0.25
N ARG A 74 7.54 14.72 -1.04
CA ARG A 74 8.85 15.12 -1.53
C ARG A 74 8.94 16.61 -1.83
N GLN A 75 7.80 17.24 -2.15
CA GLN A 75 7.71 18.67 -2.38
C GLN A 75 8.00 19.44 -1.08
N LYS A 76 8.92 20.40 -1.13
CA LYS A 76 9.32 21.20 0.04
C LYS A 76 8.44 22.41 0.29
N ASN A 77 7.80 22.91 -0.77
CA ASN A 77 6.97 24.10 -0.70
C ASN A 77 5.49 23.70 -0.57
N MET A 78 4.89 23.96 0.59
CA MET A 78 3.48 23.63 0.85
C MET A 78 2.48 24.33 -0.09
N SER A 79 2.83 25.50 -0.65
CA SER A 79 1.96 26.21 -1.60
C SER A 79 1.85 25.49 -2.95
N GLU A 80 2.74 24.56 -3.23
CA GLU A 80 2.79 23.78 -4.47
C GLU A 80 2.25 22.35 -4.30
N TYR A 81 1.71 22.03 -3.11
CA TYR A 81 1.14 20.71 -2.85
C TYR A 81 -0.09 20.46 -3.73
N ASP A 82 -0.07 19.35 -4.44
CA ASP A 82 -1.27 18.79 -5.03
C ASP A 82 -2.16 18.13 -3.96
N ILE A 83 -3.28 17.53 -4.37
CA ILE A 83 -4.19 16.85 -3.44
C ILE A 83 -3.50 15.65 -2.76
N HIS A 84 -2.64 14.91 -3.46
CA HIS A 84 -1.90 13.77 -2.90
C HIS A 84 -0.88 14.23 -1.85
N ASP A 85 -0.14 15.29 -2.14
CA ASP A 85 0.81 15.88 -1.20
C ASP A 85 0.10 16.38 0.05
N ARG A 86 -1.02 17.12 -0.10
CA ARG A 86 -1.80 17.62 1.04
C ARG A 86 -2.32 16.51 1.93
N VAL A 87 -2.89 15.46 1.33
CA VAL A 87 -3.42 14.33 2.12
C VAL A 87 -2.31 13.58 2.82
N ASN A 88 -1.21 13.24 2.12
CA ASN A 88 -0.06 12.61 2.77
C ASN A 88 0.53 13.48 3.88
N HIS A 89 0.60 14.80 3.67
CA HIS A 89 1.11 15.74 4.67
C HIS A 89 0.21 15.84 5.90
N ALA A 90 -1.11 15.69 5.71
CA ALA A 90 -2.08 15.71 6.80
C ALA A 90 -2.03 14.44 7.67
N VAL A 91 -1.52 13.31 7.16
CA VAL A 91 -1.46 12.06 7.92
C VAL A 91 -0.24 12.07 8.85
N TYR A 92 -0.50 12.07 10.15
CA TYR A 92 0.55 11.97 11.19
C TYR A 92 1.01 10.54 11.40
N THR A 93 0.05 9.63 11.52
CA THR A 93 0.32 8.20 11.74
C THR A 93 -0.54 7.35 10.82
N SER A 94 0.06 6.28 10.34
CA SER A 94 -0.61 5.20 9.63
C SER A 94 -0.03 3.88 10.11
N GLY A 95 -0.87 2.93 10.45
CA GLY A 95 -0.43 1.62 10.93
C GLY A 95 -1.49 0.56 10.73
N LEU A 96 -1.03 -0.69 10.62
CA LEU A 96 -1.88 -1.87 10.59
C LEU A 96 -1.78 -2.58 11.93
N THR A 97 -2.92 -2.93 12.50
CA THR A 97 -3.03 -3.80 13.67
C THR A 97 -3.78 -5.08 13.29
N LEU A 98 -3.36 -6.22 13.83
CA LEU A 98 -4.02 -7.51 13.63
C LEU A 98 -4.57 -8.01 14.96
N ASP A 99 -5.88 -8.09 15.05
CA ASP A 99 -6.57 -8.80 16.11
C ASP A 99 -6.85 -10.23 15.66
N ARG A 100 -6.19 -11.19 16.31
CA ARG A 100 -6.30 -12.61 15.98
C ARG A 100 -7.60 -13.24 16.49
N ASP A 101 -8.18 -12.69 17.55
CA ASP A 101 -9.40 -13.24 18.14
C ASP A 101 -10.62 -12.90 17.26
N SER A 102 -10.67 -11.68 16.75
CA SER A 102 -11.71 -11.24 15.81
C SER A 102 -11.36 -11.49 14.34
N MET A 103 -10.17 -12.04 14.06
CA MET A 103 -9.65 -12.21 12.68
C MET A 103 -9.78 -10.92 11.86
N THR A 104 -9.37 -9.80 12.44
CA THR A 104 -9.55 -8.48 11.82
C THR A 104 -8.21 -7.76 11.69
N VAL A 105 -7.90 -7.28 10.49
CA VAL A 105 -6.81 -6.33 10.26
C VAL A 105 -7.40 -4.93 10.16
N THR A 106 -6.93 -4.03 11.02
CA THR A 106 -7.40 -2.64 11.09
C THR A 106 -6.32 -1.70 10.58
N LEU A 107 -6.67 -0.85 9.61
CA LEU A 107 -5.85 0.31 9.24
C LEU A 107 -6.24 1.48 10.14
N GLU A 108 -5.26 1.97 10.90
CA GLU A 108 -5.42 3.09 11.81
C GLU A 108 -4.70 4.33 11.27
N LEU A 109 -5.46 5.43 11.10
CA LEU A 109 -4.95 6.69 10.58
C LEU A 109 -5.24 7.83 11.56
N SER A 110 -4.24 8.70 11.74
CA SER A 110 -4.44 10.01 12.38
C SER A 110 -4.24 11.11 11.35
N ILE A 111 -5.31 11.82 11.02
CA ILE A 111 -5.35 12.85 9.99
C ILE A 111 -5.60 14.22 10.62
N ASP A 112 -4.77 15.19 10.30
CA ASP A 112 -5.01 16.60 10.63
C ASP A 112 -6.07 17.20 9.70
N THR A 113 -7.27 17.33 10.20
CA THR A 113 -8.41 17.84 9.44
C THR A 113 -8.32 19.35 9.14
N SER A 114 -7.40 20.07 9.79
CA SER A 114 -7.14 21.47 9.45
C SER A 114 -6.29 21.62 8.17
N ILE A 115 -5.51 20.58 7.82
CA ILE A 115 -4.67 20.53 6.61
C ILE A 115 -5.46 19.93 5.44
N SER A 116 -6.15 18.80 5.68
CA SER A 116 -6.95 18.13 4.66
C SER A 116 -8.18 17.46 5.26
N PRO A 117 -9.38 17.72 4.73
CA PRO A 117 -10.58 17.01 5.13
C PRO A 117 -10.45 15.50 4.90
N VAL A 118 -11.05 14.68 5.77
CA VAL A 118 -11.07 13.22 5.63
C VAL A 118 -11.64 12.78 4.27
N MET A 119 -12.58 13.54 3.70
CA MET A 119 -13.15 13.25 2.39
C MET A 119 -12.08 13.22 1.29
N ASN A 120 -11.08 14.11 1.32
CA ASN A 120 -9.99 14.12 0.35
C ASN A 120 -9.14 12.83 0.42
N TYR A 121 -9.01 12.26 1.64
CA TYR A 121 -8.37 10.95 1.79
C TYR A 121 -9.11 9.86 1.02
N PHE A 122 -10.46 9.80 1.16
CA PHE A 122 -11.25 8.83 0.41
C PHE A 122 -11.21 9.08 -1.10
N GLU A 123 -11.27 10.33 -1.53
CA GLU A 123 -11.24 10.70 -2.94
C GLU A 123 -10.02 10.11 -3.67
N ILE A 124 -8.83 10.19 -3.05
CA ILE A 124 -7.60 9.75 -3.69
C ILE A 124 -7.16 8.32 -3.32
N PHE A 125 -7.60 7.79 -2.18
CA PHE A 125 -7.13 6.50 -1.68
C PHE A 125 -8.22 5.41 -1.61
N LEU A 126 -9.42 5.65 -2.11
CA LEU A 126 -10.50 4.65 -2.09
C LEU A 126 -10.09 3.34 -2.78
N SER A 127 -9.43 3.41 -3.94
CA SER A 127 -8.94 2.23 -4.67
C SER A 127 -7.96 1.41 -3.82
N ARG A 128 -7.07 2.08 -3.07
CA ARG A 128 -6.13 1.43 -2.14
C ARG A 128 -6.87 0.74 -0.99
N MET A 129 -7.88 1.40 -0.42
CA MET A 129 -8.68 0.79 0.67
C MET A 129 -9.46 -0.44 0.19
N LEU A 130 -10.03 -0.38 -1.02
CA LEU A 130 -10.70 -1.51 -1.64
C LEU A 130 -9.72 -2.67 -1.89
N MET A 131 -8.50 -2.38 -2.29
CA MET A 131 -7.47 -3.39 -2.50
C MET A 131 -6.98 -3.99 -1.17
N CYS A 132 -6.81 -3.18 -0.11
CA CYS A 132 -6.54 -3.69 1.24
C CYS A 132 -7.63 -4.64 1.73
N ARG A 133 -8.91 -4.30 1.52
CA ARG A 133 -10.03 -5.17 1.89
C ARG A 133 -9.96 -6.51 1.15
N LYS A 134 -9.75 -6.50 -0.17
CA LYS A 134 -9.58 -7.74 -0.95
C LYS A 134 -8.38 -8.58 -0.47
N ALA A 135 -7.28 -7.92 -0.10
CA ALA A 135 -6.09 -8.61 0.41
C ALA A 135 -6.34 -9.23 1.80
N ALA A 136 -7.06 -8.54 2.68
CA ALA A 136 -7.48 -9.10 3.96
C ALA A 136 -8.42 -10.30 3.77
N GLU A 137 -9.45 -10.17 2.93
CA GLU A 137 -10.39 -11.24 2.59
C GLU A 137 -9.66 -12.48 2.03
N PHE A 138 -8.65 -12.27 1.17
CA PHE A 138 -7.80 -13.36 0.64
C PHE A 138 -7.07 -14.13 1.74
N LEU A 139 -6.67 -13.44 2.81
CA LEU A 139 -6.03 -14.04 3.99
C LEU A 139 -7.04 -14.62 5.01
N GLY A 140 -8.34 -14.60 4.71
CA GLY A 140 -9.38 -15.01 5.63
C GLY A 140 -9.61 -14.02 6.78
N LEU A 141 -9.25 -12.77 6.60
CA LEU A 141 -9.38 -11.70 7.59
C LEU A 141 -10.47 -10.70 7.18
N ASN A 142 -11.10 -10.08 8.20
CA ASN A 142 -11.90 -8.88 7.99
C ASN A 142 -10.98 -7.65 7.87
N PHE A 143 -11.39 -6.66 7.09
CA PHE A 143 -10.70 -5.36 7.01
C PHE A 143 -11.51 -4.29 7.73
N ALA A 144 -10.87 -3.55 8.61
CA ALA A 144 -11.44 -2.41 9.30
C ALA A 144 -10.60 -1.15 9.07
N LEU A 145 -11.25 0.01 9.13
CA LEU A 145 -10.62 1.33 8.97
C LEU A 145 -11.05 2.24 10.12
N ASN A 146 -10.05 2.73 10.86
CA ASN A 146 -10.23 3.74 11.90
C ASN A 146 -9.52 5.05 11.46
N ILE A 147 -10.24 6.16 11.50
CA ILE A 147 -9.67 7.48 11.27
C ILE A 147 -9.97 8.35 12.49
N ASN A 148 -8.93 8.93 13.10
CA ASN A 148 -9.04 9.78 14.28
C ASN A 148 -9.88 9.14 15.40
N ASN A 149 -9.62 7.87 15.70
CA ASN A 149 -10.33 7.04 16.68
C ASN A 149 -11.81 6.76 16.34
N THR A 150 -12.25 7.08 15.13
CA THR A 150 -13.59 6.75 14.66
C THR A 150 -13.53 5.54 13.72
N LYS A 151 -14.26 4.48 14.09
CA LYS A 151 -14.41 3.31 13.22
C LYS A 151 -15.33 3.66 12.05
N LEU A 152 -14.85 3.42 10.83
CA LEU A 152 -15.56 3.73 9.58
C LEU A 152 -15.97 2.47 8.82
N LEU A 153 -15.28 1.36 9.05
CA LEU A 153 -15.56 0.02 8.52
C LEU A 153 -15.43 -1.01 9.65
#